data_4695f9d9c93a96f54149bd4e7aaf0a99
#
_entry.id   4695f9d9c93a96f54149bd4e7aaf0a99
#
_cell.length_a   1.000
_cell.length_b   1.000
_cell.length_c   1.000
_cell.angle_alpha   90.00
_cell.angle_beta   90.00
_cell.angle_gamma   90.00
#
_symmetry.space_group_name_H-M   'P 1'
#
loop_
_entity.id
_entity.type
_entity.pdbx_description
1 polymer ?
#
loop_
_entity_poly.entity_id
_entity_poly.type
_entity_poly.pdbx_seq_one_letter_code
_entity_poly.pdbx_strand_id
1 'polypeptide(L)'
;AMMRSRGIPYTVAAGRTLQAAAAPLKDHHFVLPMILKNGAIIWSPEECRYSHHHLLTPQEVWHVLAAFTLSDLTPFVFTLNANQQHALYHGPLKSSSEQKLADLFEEERHLPLEPLTAMPDDVSVINLFSLGGAKAVDRVRASIADEPHLVAYAGTAVEERDLHWLDIHHSLGSKGNGINHLRSELSVEHVIAFGDGDNDFSMFECATESYATANADPLLIQVADEVIGHHDEDGVARFLRKRFDLA
;
A
#
# COMPACT_ATOMS: atom_id res chain seq x y z
N ALA A 1 -12.20 -18.19 8.12
CA ALA A 1 -12.45 -19.50 8.74
C ALA A 1 -12.58 -20.61 7.69
N MET A 2 -13.50 -20.48 6.71
CA MET A 2 -13.81 -21.54 5.71
C MET A 2 -12.60 -21.94 4.82
N MET A 3 -11.86 -20.98 4.26
CA MET A 3 -10.68 -21.29 3.45
C MET A 3 -9.63 -22.09 4.23
N ARG A 4 -9.35 -21.64 5.47
CA ARG A 4 -8.39 -22.33 6.35
C ARG A 4 -8.80 -23.79 6.67
N SER A 5 -10.09 -24.06 6.92
CA SER A 5 -10.58 -25.43 7.17
C SER A 5 -10.45 -26.36 5.97
N ARG A 6 -10.32 -25.81 4.75
CA ARG A 6 -10.07 -26.55 3.50
C ARG A 6 -8.58 -26.60 3.12
N GLY A 7 -7.69 -26.03 3.96
CA GLY A 7 -6.26 -25.98 3.66
C GLY A 7 -5.90 -25.03 2.50
N ILE A 8 -6.78 -24.08 2.16
CA ILE A 8 -6.54 -23.10 1.10
C ILE A 8 -5.75 -21.95 1.71
N PRO A 9 -4.48 -21.74 1.32
CA PRO A 9 -3.68 -20.64 1.83
C PRO A 9 -4.17 -19.30 1.28
N TYR A 10 -4.16 -18.27 2.10
CA TYR A 10 -4.54 -16.91 1.68
C TYR A 10 -3.80 -15.87 2.50
N THR A 11 -3.54 -14.73 1.87
CA THR A 11 -2.96 -13.54 2.50
C THR A 11 -3.56 -12.28 1.89
N VAL A 12 -3.01 -11.13 2.26
CA VAL A 12 -3.44 -9.81 1.80
C VAL A 12 -2.27 -9.04 1.22
N ALA A 13 -2.55 -8.26 0.17
CA ALA A 13 -1.65 -7.26 -0.39
C ALA A 13 -2.32 -5.87 -0.34
N ALA A 14 -1.79 -4.96 0.48
CA ALA A 14 -2.41 -3.67 0.77
C ALA A 14 -1.42 -2.51 0.70
N GLY A 15 -1.90 -1.32 0.33
CA GLY A 15 -1.15 -0.07 0.48
C GLY A 15 -1.08 0.45 1.93
N ARG A 16 -1.72 -0.25 2.88
CA ARG A 16 -1.82 0.15 4.28
C ARG A 16 -0.59 -0.27 5.09
N THR A 17 -0.35 0.44 6.21
CA THR A 17 0.54 -0.04 7.27
C THR A 17 -0.09 -1.21 8.01
N LEU A 18 0.70 -1.94 8.82
CA LEU A 18 0.17 -3.01 9.68
C LEU A 18 -0.92 -2.48 10.62
N GLN A 19 -0.70 -1.32 11.23
CA GLN A 19 -1.65 -0.69 12.15
C GLN A 19 -2.98 -0.36 11.46
N ALA A 20 -2.91 0.23 10.25
CA ALA A 20 -4.10 0.56 9.47
C ALA A 20 -4.84 -0.69 8.92
N ALA A 21 -4.13 -1.80 8.75
CA ALA A 21 -4.69 -3.07 8.31
C ALA A 21 -5.23 -3.92 9.48
N ALA A 22 -4.74 -3.71 10.70
CA ALA A 22 -5.04 -4.57 11.84
C ALA A 22 -6.54 -4.66 12.16
N ALA A 23 -7.25 -3.52 12.21
CA ALA A 23 -8.67 -3.49 12.55
C ALA A 23 -9.55 -4.27 11.54
N PRO A 24 -9.48 -4.02 10.21
CA PRO A 24 -10.26 -4.79 9.24
C PRO A 24 -9.83 -6.25 9.12
N LEU A 25 -8.59 -6.60 9.46
CA LEU A 25 -8.07 -7.96 9.30
C LEU A 25 -8.17 -8.82 10.58
N LYS A 26 -8.53 -8.23 11.72
CA LYS A 26 -8.52 -8.86 13.05
C LYS A 26 -9.21 -10.23 13.10
N ASP A 27 -10.38 -10.36 12.48
CA ASP A 27 -11.21 -11.56 12.55
C ASP A 27 -10.90 -12.59 11.44
N HIS A 28 -9.97 -12.28 10.56
CA HIS A 28 -9.63 -13.14 9.42
C HIS A 28 -8.51 -14.13 9.68
N HIS A 29 -7.78 -13.98 10.79
CA HIS A 29 -6.73 -14.89 11.26
C HIS A 29 -5.69 -15.24 10.18
N PHE A 30 -5.12 -14.23 9.53
CA PHE A 30 -4.03 -14.42 8.58
C PHE A 30 -2.81 -15.05 9.27
N VAL A 31 -2.28 -16.10 8.68
CA VAL A 31 -1.08 -16.81 9.16
C VAL A 31 0.10 -16.66 8.21
N LEU A 32 -0.19 -16.44 6.92
CA LEU A 32 0.84 -16.19 5.92
C LEU A 32 1.35 -14.75 6.01
N PRO A 33 2.58 -14.49 5.56
CA PRO A 33 3.09 -13.14 5.48
C PRO A 33 2.18 -12.22 4.67
N MET A 34 2.02 -10.98 5.12
CA MET A 34 1.17 -9.96 4.51
C MET A 34 2.01 -8.95 3.76
N ILE A 35 1.64 -8.67 2.52
CA ILE A 35 2.26 -7.63 1.69
C ILE A 35 1.62 -6.29 2.07
N LEU A 36 2.42 -5.37 2.62
CA LEU A 36 1.97 -4.08 3.12
C LEU A 36 2.71 -2.92 2.44
N LYS A 37 2.16 -1.70 2.54
CA LYS A 37 2.73 -0.50 1.89
C LYS A 37 3.05 -0.76 0.42
N ASN A 38 2.06 -1.31 -0.30
CA ASN A 38 2.15 -1.69 -1.72
C ASN A 38 3.27 -2.69 -2.05
N GLY A 39 3.83 -3.39 -1.07
CA GLY A 39 4.94 -4.33 -1.26
C GLY A 39 6.30 -3.78 -0.80
N ALA A 40 6.34 -2.53 -0.32
CA ALA A 40 7.56 -1.98 0.26
C ALA A 40 8.00 -2.74 1.53
N ILE A 41 7.06 -3.36 2.24
CA ILE A 41 7.33 -4.19 3.42
C ILE A 41 6.44 -5.44 3.41
N ILE A 42 6.97 -6.55 3.92
CA ILE A 42 6.23 -7.80 4.15
C ILE A 42 6.28 -8.13 5.64
N TRP A 43 5.11 -8.30 6.26
CA TRP A 43 4.94 -8.64 7.66
C TRP A 43 4.68 -10.13 7.83
N SER A 44 5.49 -10.79 8.67
CA SER A 44 5.27 -12.18 9.09
C SER A 44 4.47 -12.22 10.40
N PRO A 45 3.21 -12.67 10.39
CA PRO A 45 2.42 -12.81 11.61
C PRO A 45 3.00 -13.85 12.60
N GLU A 46 3.62 -14.91 12.07
CA GLU A 46 4.22 -15.98 12.87
C GLU A 46 5.47 -15.49 13.61
N GLU A 47 6.33 -14.75 12.92
CA GLU A 47 7.59 -14.24 13.50
C GLU A 47 7.42 -12.90 14.20
N CYS A 48 6.23 -12.26 14.07
CA CYS A 48 5.95 -10.92 14.60
C CYS A 48 6.98 -9.88 14.16
N ARG A 49 7.45 -9.95 12.91
CA ARG A 49 8.46 -9.03 12.33
C ARG A 49 8.28 -8.83 10.85
N TYR A 50 8.92 -7.78 10.32
CA TYR A 50 9.03 -7.61 8.88
C TYR A 50 10.12 -8.55 8.32
N SER A 51 9.72 -9.43 7.41
CA SER A 51 10.61 -10.43 6.79
C SER A 51 11.36 -9.88 5.58
N HIS A 52 10.80 -8.87 4.91
CA HIS A 52 11.34 -8.27 3.71
C HIS A 52 10.96 -6.80 3.60
N HIS A 53 11.82 -5.98 3.01
CA HIS A 53 11.54 -4.56 2.80
C HIS A 53 12.35 -3.98 1.65
N HIS A 54 11.74 -3.03 0.93
CA HIS A 54 12.37 -2.15 -0.05
C HIS A 54 12.26 -0.71 0.46
N LEU A 55 13.36 -0.17 0.96
CA LEU A 55 13.43 1.14 1.59
C LEU A 55 14.05 2.15 0.63
N LEU A 56 13.69 3.40 0.83
CA LEU A 56 14.28 4.50 0.08
C LEU A 56 15.67 4.85 0.62
N THR A 57 16.60 5.12 -0.27
CA THR A 57 17.91 5.67 0.07
C THR A 57 17.80 7.14 0.50
N PRO A 58 18.75 7.66 1.28
CA PRO A 58 18.75 9.08 1.64
C PRO A 58 18.70 10.03 0.44
N GLN A 59 19.31 9.65 -0.68
CA GLN A 59 19.32 10.44 -1.91
C GLN A 59 17.92 10.50 -2.55
N GLU A 60 17.22 9.36 -2.62
CA GLU A 60 15.84 9.28 -3.12
C GLU A 60 14.89 10.06 -2.23
N VAL A 61 15.02 9.94 -0.90
CA VAL A 61 14.23 10.72 0.07
C VAL A 61 14.43 12.22 -0.15
N TRP A 62 15.68 12.67 -0.27
CA TRP A 62 16.00 14.06 -0.51
C TRP A 62 15.39 14.57 -1.83
N HIS A 63 15.49 13.78 -2.90
CA HIS A 63 14.90 14.12 -4.21
C HIS A 63 13.37 14.31 -4.11
N VAL A 64 12.67 13.37 -3.47
CA VAL A 64 11.22 13.44 -3.29
C VAL A 64 10.81 14.62 -2.40
N LEU A 65 11.53 14.88 -1.31
CA LEU A 65 11.28 16.05 -0.43
C LEU A 65 11.48 17.37 -1.18
N ALA A 66 12.50 17.45 -2.05
CA ALA A 66 12.70 18.63 -2.90
C ALA A 66 11.54 18.81 -3.90
N ALA A 67 11.07 17.73 -4.53
CA ALA A 67 9.93 17.76 -5.43
C ALA A 67 8.64 18.21 -4.72
N PHE A 68 8.38 17.73 -3.50
CA PHE A 68 7.25 18.17 -2.68
C PHE A 68 7.35 19.66 -2.35
N THR A 69 8.52 20.12 -1.91
CA THR A 69 8.77 21.53 -1.60
C THR A 69 8.51 22.43 -2.81
N LEU A 70 9.04 22.08 -3.98
CA LEU A 70 8.85 22.82 -5.24
C LEU A 70 7.39 22.82 -5.73
N SER A 71 6.61 21.84 -5.33
CA SER A 71 5.20 21.69 -5.69
C SER A 71 4.25 22.19 -4.62
N ASP A 72 4.78 22.75 -3.53
CA ASP A 72 4.04 23.23 -2.34
C ASP A 72 3.19 22.13 -1.67
N LEU A 73 3.67 20.89 -1.70
CA LEU A 73 3.06 19.74 -1.02
C LEU A 73 3.69 19.53 0.36
N THR A 74 2.87 19.19 1.35
CA THR A 74 3.32 18.83 2.70
C THR A 74 3.77 17.39 2.73
N PRO A 75 5.05 17.07 3.03
CA PRO A 75 5.50 15.69 3.14
C PRO A 75 5.00 15.02 4.42
N PHE A 76 4.58 13.76 4.29
CA PHE A 76 4.41 12.79 5.37
C PHE A 76 5.37 11.63 5.10
N VAL A 77 6.36 11.44 5.96
CA VAL A 77 7.46 10.49 5.78
C VAL A 77 7.25 9.30 6.69
N PHE A 78 6.94 8.14 6.13
CA PHE A 78 6.78 6.89 6.86
C PHE A 78 8.13 6.22 7.06
N THR A 79 8.45 5.91 8.29
CA THR A 79 9.75 5.36 8.67
C THR A 79 9.63 4.05 9.46
N LEU A 80 10.75 3.35 9.52
CA LEU A 80 10.95 2.15 10.32
C LEU A 80 12.29 2.30 11.06
N ASN A 81 12.28 2.19 12.38
CA ASN A 81 13.50 2.20 13.17
C ASN A 81 14.16 0.81 13.24
N ALA A 82 15.34 0.73 13.87
CA ALA A 82 16.07 -0.53 14.02
C ALA A 82 15.29 -1.61 14.82
N ASN A 83 14.33 -1.20 15.65
CA ASN A 83 13.44 -2.10 16.40
C ASN A 83 12.17 -2.47 15.61
N GLN A 84 12.11 -2.13 14.32
CA GLN A 84 10.97 -2.35 13.43
C GLN A 84 9.68 -1.62 13.86
N GLN A 85 9.82 -0.52 14.56
CA GLN A 85 8.71 0.33 14.95
C GLN A 85 8.51 1.44 13.93
N HIS A 86 7.25 1.67 13.54
CA HIS A 86 6.88 2.76 12.65
C HIS A 86 6.82 4.10 13.39
N ALA A 87 7.27 5.13 12.72
CA ALA A 87 6.96 6.53 13.03
C ALA A 87 6.63 7.28 11.75
N LEU A 88 5.92 8.38 11.90
CA LEU A 88 5.53 9.27 10.82
C LEU A 88 6.04 10.68 11.13
N TYR A 89 6.77 11.26 10.17
CA TYR A 89 7.25 12.63 10.28
C TYR A 89 6.56 13.49 9.23
N HIS A 90 6.20 14.72 9.58
CA HIS A 90 5.50 15.61 8.66
C HIS A 90 6.10 17.01 8.58
N GLY A 91 5.97 17.63 7.42
CA GLY A 91 6.23 19.04 7.23
C GLY A 91 5.17 19.91 7.93
N PRO A 92 5.34 21.24 7.94
CA PRO A 92 4.32 22.15 8.47
C PRO A 92 2.97 21.91 7.76
N LEU A 93 1.92 21.63 8.53
CA LEU A 93 0.56 21.43 8.01
C LEU A 93 0.01 22.78 7.53
N LYS A 94 -0.61 22.80 6.35
CA LYS A 94 -1.05 24.02 5.66
C LYS A 94 -2.57 24.11 5.51
N SER A 95 -3.29 23.00 5.71
CA SER A 95 -4.73 22.93 5.49
C SER A 95 -5.44 22.09 6.56
N SER A 96 -6.76 22.29 6.66
CA SER A 96 -7.60 21.46 7.52
C SER A 96 -7.63 19.99 7.10
N SER A 97 -7.48 19.69 5.81
CA SER A 97 -7.42 18.34 5.29
C SER A 97 -6.15 17.63 5.68
N GLU A 98 -5.00 18.33 5.67
CA GLU A 98 -3.74 17.80 6.18
C GLU A 98 -3.79 17.59 7.70
N GLN A 99 -4.47 18.48 8.45
CA GLN A 99 -4.67 18.27 9.89
C GLN A 99 -5.52 17.05 10.17
N LYS A 100 -6.65 16.87 9.49
CA LYS A 100 -7.48 15.66 9.61
C LYS A 100 -6.71 14.39 9.27
N LEU A 101 -5.83 14.45 8.26
CA LEU A 101 -4.97 13.32 7.90
C LEU A 101 -3.96 13.01 9.00
N ALA A 102 -3.36 14.03 9.61
CA ALA A 102 -2.45 13.89 10.74
C ALA A 102 -3.17 13.25 11.94
N ASP A 103 -4.34 13.78 12.30
CA ASP A 103 -5.19 13.25 13.37
C ASP A 103 -5.57 11.77 13.10
N LEU A 104 -5.94 11.43 11.86
CA LEU A 104 -6.21 10.04 11.45
C LEU A 104 -5.00 9.12 11.66
N PHE A 105 -3.81 9.57 11.31
CA PHE A 105 -2.60 8.77 11.51
C PHE A 105 -2.26 8.58 12.98
N GLU A 106 -2.40 9.60 13.79
CA GLU A 106 -2.07 9.55 15.21
C GLU A 106 -3.14 8.83 16.03
N GLU A 107 -4.40 9.26 15.93
CA GLU A 107 -5.50 8.78 16.78
C GLU A 107 -6.05 7.43 16.35
N GLU A 108 -6.34 7.24 15.05
CA GLU A 108 -6.98 6.01 14.57
C GLU A 108 -5.96 4.92 14.20
N ARG A 109 -4.79 5.30 13.69
CA ARG A 109 -3.76 4.35 13.25
C ARG A 109 -2.64 4.17 14.27
N HIS A 110 -2.67 4.92 15.37
CA HIS A 110 -1.70 4.83 16.47
C HIS A 110 -0.24 4.90 15.98
N LEU A 111 0.02 5.74 15.00
CA LEU A 111 1.38 6.02 14.50
C LEU A 111 1.94 7.21 15.27
N PRO A 112 3.11 7.08 15.92
CA PRO A 112 3.80 8.26 16.46
C PRO A 112 4.00 9.29 15.35
N LEU A 113 3.50 10.50 15.58
CA LEU A 113 3.52 11.59 14.63
C LEU A 113 4.38 12.74 15.17
N GLU A 114 5.42 13.12 14.43
CA GLU A 114 6.40 14.09 14.84
C GLU A 114 6.71 15.10 13.71
N PRO A 115 7.16 16.30 14.02
CA PRO A 115 7.65 17.22 12.99
C PRO A 115 8.83 16.63 12.22
N LEU A 116 8.90 16.89 10.90
CA LEU A 116 9.98 16.42 10.04
C LEU A 116 11.38 16.81 10.56
N THR A 117 11.49 17.95 11.24
CA THR A 117 12.74 18.41 11.87
C THR A 117 13.23 17.52 13.04
N ALA A 118 12.37 16.68 13.57
CA ALA A 118 12.70 15.73 14.64
C ALA A 118 13.07 14.34 14.10
N MET A 119 13.02 14.13 12.77
CA MET A 119 13.33 12.85 12.16
C MET A 119 14.82 12.51 12.37
N PRO A 120 15.14 11.36 13.01
CA PRO A 120 16.52 10.92 13.17
C PRO A 120 17.18 10.56 11.85
N ASP A 121 18.50 10.72 11.76
CA ASP A 121 19.27 10.40 10.55
C ASP A 121 19.40 8.89 10.29
N ASP A 122 19.21 8.06 11.32
CA ASP A 122 19.40 6.60 11.27
C ASP A 122 18.10 5.81 11.04
N VAL A 123 16.97 6.48 10.80
CA VAL A 123 15.73 5.80 10.45
C VAL A 123 15.68 5.42 8.97
N SER A 124 15.05 4.30 8.71
CA SER A 124 14.78 3.84 7.35
C SER A 124 13.47 4.41 6.83
N VAL A 125 13.46 5.01 5.65
CA VAL A 125 12.25 5.56 5.03
C VAL A 125 11.61 4.52 4.13
N ILE A 126 10.32 4.23 4.38
CA ILE A 126 9.51 3.27 3.63
C ILE A 126 8.91 3.96 2.40
N ASN A 127 8.23 5.08 2.62
CA ASN A 127 7.56 5.87 1.59
C ASN A 127 7.35 7.31 2.05
N LEU A 128 7.10 8.18 1.07
CA LEU A 128 6.64 9.55 1.30
C LEU A 128 5.22 9.69 0.75
N PHE A 129 4.37 10.35 1.54
CA PHE A 129 2.98 10.58 1.19
C PHE A 129 2.67 12.08 1.24
N SER A 130 1.71 12.52 0.44
CA SER A 130 1.17 13.88 0.50
C SER A 130 -0.28 13.93 0.03
N LEU A 131 -0.97 15.03 0.38
CA LEU A 131 -2.25 15.44 -0.19
C LEU A 131 -2.07 16.76 -0.93
N GLY A 132 -2.75 16.91 -2.07
CA GLY A 132 -2.73 18.19 -2.78
C GLY A 132 -3.64 18.23 -4.00
N GLY A 133 -3.70 19.37 -4.65
CA GLY A 133 -4.45 19.48 -5.91
C GLY A 133 -3.79 18.70 -7.05
N ALA A 134 -4.58 18.23 -8.01
CA ALA A 134 -4.13 17.40 -9.13
C ALA A 134 -2.86 17.93 -9.82
N LYS A 135 -2.80 19.23 -10.11
CA LYS A 135 -1.64 19.87 -10.77
C LYS A 135 -0.35 19.78 -9.94
N ALA A 136 -0.43 19.83 -8.61
CA ALA A 136 0.74 19.71 -7.75
C ALA A 136 1.24 18.26 -7.72
N VAL A 137 0.32 17.31 -7.60
CA VAL A 137 0.59 15.87 -7.68
C VAL A 137 1.24 15.51 -9.02
N ASP A 138 0.67 15.99 -10.16
CA ASP A 138 1.22 15.74 -11.50
C ASP A 138 2.64 16.30 -11.67
N ARG A 139 2.94 17.49 -11.10
CA ARG A 139 4.30 18.05 -11.14
C ARG A 139 5.31 17.16 -10.42
N VAL A 140 4.94 16.65 -9.24
CA VAL A 140 5.83 15.73 -8.52
C VAL A 140 6.03 14.42 -9.29
N ARG A 141 4.95 13.82 -9.80
CA ARG A 141 5.04 12.61 -10.63
C ARG A 141 5.96 12.81 -11.83
N ALA A 142 5.82 13.95 -12.53
CA ALA A 142 6.68 14.28 -13.66
C ALA A 142 8.15 14.47 -13.25
N SER A 143 8.42 15.05 -12.07
CA SER A 143 9.80 15.27 -11.60
C SER A 143 10.56 14.02 -11.20
N ILE A 144 9.85 12.92 -10.86
CA ILE A 144 10.45 11.64 -10.49
C ILE A 144 10.28 10.56 -11.56
N ALA A 145 9.68 10.89 -12.70
CA ALA A 145 9.37 9.92 -13.76
C ALA A 145 10.61 9.22 -14.34
N ASP A 146 11.75 9.90 -14.35
CA ASP A 146 13.01 9.38 -14.87
C ASP A 146 13.84 8.64 -13.79
N GLU A 147 13.34 8.57 -12.56
CA GLU A 147 14.03 7.88 -11.46
C GLU A 147 13.66 6.39 -11.45
N PRO A 148 14.56 5.49 -11.84
CA PRO A 148 14.23 4.08 -12.06
C PRO A 148 13.84 3.33 -10.80
N HIS A 149 14.23 3.86 -9.64
CA HIS A 149 13.98 3.25 -8.33
C HIS A 149 12.81 3.85 -7.59
N LEU A 150 12.09 4.82 -8.18
CA LEU A 150 10.91 5.42 -7.60
C LEU A 150 9.64 5.03 -8.37
N VAL A 151 8.55 4.84 -7.64
CA VAL A 151 7.20 4.71 -8.18
C VAL A 151 6.26 5.62 -7.40
N ALA A 152 5.34 6.27 -8.12
CA ALA A 152 4.35 7.16 -7.56
C ALA A 152 2.94 6.68 -7.90
N TYR A 153 2.20 6.26 -6.88
CA TYR A 153 0.75 6.03 -6.98
C TYR A 153 -0.01 7.27 -6.55
N ALA A 154 -1.08 7.57 -7.24
CA ALA A 154 -1.94 8.71 -6.92
C ALA A 154 -3.41 8.37 -7.19
N GLY A 155 -4.30 9.03 -6.45
CA GLY A 155 -5.73 8.89 -6.64
C GLY A 155 -6.49 10.02 -5.98
N THR A 156 -7.79 10.10 -6.25
CA THR A 156 -8.67 11.11 -5.63
C THR A 156 -8.91 10.78 -4.17
N ALA A 157 -8.86 11.78 -3.28
CA ALA A 157 -9.20 11.61 -1.88
C ALA A 157 -10.72 11.35 -1.73
N VAL A 158 -11.08 10.41 -0.85
CA VAL A 158 -12.49 9.96 -0.71
C VAL A 158 -13.39 11.08 -0.20
N GLU A 159 -12.90 11.89 0.73
CA GLU A 159 -13.69 12.92 1.40
C GLU A 159 -13.73 14.26 0.65
N GLU A 160 -12.72 14.55 -0.18
CA GLU A 160 -12.56 15.83 -0.89
C GLU A 160 -12.13 15.57 -2.34
N ARG A 161 -13.07 15.62 -3.28
CA ARG A 161 -12.83 15.29 -4.70
C ARG A 161 -11.79 16.17 -5.41
N ASP A 162 -11.52 17.37 -4.88
CA ASP A 162 -10.51 18.29 -5.44
C ASP A 162 -9.09 17.99 -4.93
N LEU A 163 -8.98 17.10 -3.93
CA LEU A 163 -7.71 16.65 -3.40
C LEU A 163 -7.34 15.27 -3.95
N HIS A 164 -6.05 15.12 -4.17
CA HIS A 164 -5.43 13.87 -4.61
C HIS A 164 -4.38 13.45 -3.58
N TRP A 165 -4.39 12.18 -3.25
CA TRP A 165 -3.28 11.59 -2.50
C TRP A 165 -2.17 11.17 -3.45
N LEU A 166 -0.94 11.23 -2.97
CA LEU A 166 0.27 10.80 -3.65
C LEU A 166 1.10 9.95 -2.69
N ASP A 167 1.45 8.75 -3.12
CA ASP A 167 2.27 7.80 -2.35
C ASP A 167 3.49 7.38 -3.19
N ILE A 168 4.70 7.72 -2.72
CA ILE A 168 5.96 7.48 -3.44
C ILE A 168 6.81 6.53 -2.61
N HIS A 169 7.24 5.43 -3.23
CA HIS A 169 8.11 4.44 -2.61
C HIS A 169 9.06 3.81 -3.63
N HIS A 170 9.90 2.89 -3.19
CA HIS A 170 10.84 2.19 -4.06
C HIS A 170 10.09 1.34 -5.09
N SER A 171 10.50 1.38 -6.36
CA SER A 171 9.82 0.69 -7.47
C SER A 171 9.76 -0.84 -7.31
N LEU A 172 10.71 -1.44 -6.61
CA LEU A 172 10.65 -2.86 -6.24
C LEU A 172 9.62 -3.15 -5.14
N GLY A 173 9.13 -2.13 -4.43
CA GLY A 173 8.05 -2.25 -3.45
C GLY A 173 6.68 -2.27 -4.12
N SER A 174 6.44 -3.14 -5.09
CA SER A 174 5.13 -3.33 -5.72
C SER A 174 4.41 -4.56 -5.16
N LYS A 175 3.06 -4.58 -5.23
CA LYS A 175 2.28 -5.76 -4.81
C LYS A 175 2.70 -7.00 -5.60
N GLY A 176 3.01 -6.87 -6.89
CA GLY A 176 3.50 -7.96 -7.73
C GLY A 176 4.84 -8.51 -7.28
N ASN A 177 5.81 -7.65 -6.95
CA ASN A 177 7.08 -8.10 -6.41
C ASN A 177 6.92 -8.79 -5.05
N GLY A 178 6.02 -8.27 -4.19
CA GLY A 178 5.65 -8.92 -2.94
C GLY A 178 5.09 -10.33 -3.16
N ILE A 179 4.20 -10.52 -4.15
CA ILE A 179 3.68 -11.83 -4.53
C ILE A 179 4.79 -12.75 -5.03
N ASN A 180 5.66 -12.28 -5.92
CA ASN A 180 6.77 -13.09 -6.43
C ASN A 180 7.72 -13.53 -5.32
N HIS A 181 7.97 -12.65 -4.35
CA HIS A 181 8.73 -13.00 -3.14
C HIS A 181 8.04 -14.13 -2.36
N LEU A 182 6.76 -13.98 -2.03
CA LEU A 182 6.01 -14.99 -1.29
C LEU A 182 5.82 -16.30 -2.08
N ARG A 183 5.65 -16.25 -3.40
CA ARG A 183 5.63 -17.45 -4.25
C ARG A 183 6.89 -18.28 -4.09
N SER A 184 8.05 -17.61 -4.10
CA SER A 184 9.35 -18.27 -3.93
C SER A 184 9.51 -18.82 -2.52
N GLU A 185 9.20 -18.03 -1.50
CA GLU A 185 9.34 -18.40 -0.09
C GLU A 185 8.42 -19.57 0.28
N LEU A 186 7.17 -19.54 -0.16
CA LEU A 186 6.15 -20.54 0.16
C LEU A 186 6.12 -21.71 -0.84
N SER A 187 6.94 -21.67 -1.89
CA SER A 187 6.95 -22.68 -2.96
C SER A 187 5.56 -22.89 -3.59
N VAL A 188 4.84 -21.78 -3.85
CA VAL A 188 3.49 -21.79 -4.43
C VAL A 188 3.55 -21.48 -5.92
N GLU A 189 3.00 -22.36 -6.76
CA GLU A 189 2.96 -22.17 -8.21
C GLU A 189 1.73 -21.38 -8.67
N HIS A 190 0.57 -21.63 -8.05
CA HIS A 190 -0.70 -21.06 -8.45
C HIS A 190 -1.14 -19.94 -7.52
N VAL A 191 -1.36 -18.76 -8.08
CA VAL A 191 -1.78 -17.55 -7.35
C VAL A 191 -3.05 -17.00 -7.97
N ILE A 192 -4.07 -16.83 -7.14
CA ILE A 192 -5.31 -16.11 -7.49
C ILE A 192 -5.25 -14.73 -6.84
N ALA A 193 -5.36 -13.68 -7.65
CA ALA A 193 -5.33 -12.30 -7.20
C ALA A 193 -6.69 -11.61 -7.38
N PHE A 194 -7.04 -10.73 -6.43
CA PHE A 194 -8.23 -9.88 -6.48
C PHE A 194 -7.80 -8.43 -6.29
N GLY A 195 -8.32 -7.51 -7.11
CA GLY A 195 -7.94 -6.11 -7.04
C GLY A 195 -8.99 -5.17 -7.62
N ASP A 196 -8.83 -3.87 -7.34
CA ASP A 196 -9.72 -2.81 -7.82
C ASP A 196 -9.02 -1.50 -8.21
N GLY A 197 -7.73 -1.34 -7.90
CA GLY A 197 -7.00 -0.08 -8.07
C GLY A 197 -5.73 -0.16 -8.90
N ASP A 198 -5.16 1.01 -9.18
CA ASP A 198 -3.94 1.19 -9.97
C ASP A 198 -2.75 0.37 -9.43
N ASN A 199 -2.62 0.27 -8.11
CA ASN A 199 -1.56 -0.50 -7.45
C ASN A 199 -1.71 -2.03 -7.54
N ASP A 200 -2.81 -2.54 -8.15
CA ASP A 200 -3.06 -3.97 -8.35
C ASP A 200 -2.58 -4.48 -9.72
N PHE A 201 -2.24 -3.59 -10.67
CA PHE A 201 -1.74 -4.01 -11.98
C PHE A 201 -0.56 -4.97 -11.87
N SER A 202 0.46 -4.60 -11.10
CA SER A 202 1.65 -5.45 -10.91
C SER A 202 1.33 -6.81 -10.29
N MET A 203 0.26 -6.89 -9.50
CA MET A 203 -0.23 -8.13 -8.90
C MET A 203 -0.93 -9.01 -9.96
N PHE A 204 -1.75 -8.42 -10.83
CA PHE A 204 -2.41 -9.14 -11.93
C PHE A 204 -1.42 -9.69 -12.95
N GLU A 205 -0.36 -8.93 -13.27
CA GLU A 205 0.70 -9.37 -14.19
C GLU A 205 1.43 -10.63 -13.73
N CYS A 206 1.55 -10.87 -12.42
CA CYS A 206 2.27 -12.03 -11.88
C CYS A 206 1.34 -13.13 -11.33
N ALA A 207 0.04 -12.89 -11.24
CA ALA A 207 -0.93 -13.90 -10.83
C ALA A 207 -1.13 -14.98 -11.89
N THR A 208 -1.60 -16.14 -11.46
CA THR A 208 -2.03 -17.20 -12.38
C THR A 208 -3.47 -17.00 -12.84
N GLU A 209 -4.28 -16.42 -11.95
CA GLU A 209 -5.65 -15.97 -12.23
C GLU A 209 -5.85 -14.60 -11.58
N SER A 210 -6.45 -13.66 -12.29
CA SER A 210 -6.68 -12.28 -11.85
C SER A 210 -8.15 -11.89 -11.97
N TYR A 211 -8.70 -11.35 -10.89
CA TYR A 211 -10.13 -11.02 -10.79
C TYR A 211 -10.33 -9.58 -10.34
N ALA A 212 -10.88 -8.75 -11.23
CA ALA A 212 -11.26 -7.37 -10.90
C ALA A 212 -12.66 -7.34 -10.28
N THR A 213 -12.86 -6.54 -9.23
CA THR A 213 -14.21 -6.28 -8.75
C THR A 213 -14.96 -5.34 -9.70
N ALA A 214 -16.30 -5.39 -9.72
CA ALA A 214 -17.11 -4.59 -10.64
C ALA A 214 -16.96 -3.06 -10.48
N ASN A 215 -16.43 -2.60 -9.34
CA ASN A 215 -16.09 -1.20 -9.06
C ASN A 215 -14.64 -0.83 -9.42
N ALA A 216 -13.86 -1.78 -9.97
CA ALA A 216 -12.45 -1.56 -10.23
C ALA A 216 -12.19 -0.48 -11.31
N ASP A 217 -10.98 0.04 -11.31
CA ASP A 217 -10.49 0.93 -12.36
C ASP A 217 -10.74 0.32 -13.75
N PRO A 218 -11.30 1.06 -14.71
CA PRO A 218 -11.58 0.56 -16.05
C PRO A 218 -10.37 -0.03 -16.77
N LEU A 219 -9.16 0.46 -16.51
CA LEU A 219 -7.93 -0.09 -17.09
C LEU A 219 -7.57 -1.44 -16.43
N LEU A 220 -7.77 -1.57 -15.13
CA LEU A 220 -7.54 -2.84 -14.44
C LEU A 220 -8.53 -3.91 -14.89
N ILE A 221 -9.80 -3.53 -15.11
CA ILE A 221 -10.82 -4.42 -15.69
C ILE A 221 -10.39 -5.00 -17.04
N GLN A 222 -9.71 -4.20 -17.88
CA GLN A 222 -9.27 -4.64 -19.21
C GLN A 222 -8.17 -5.72 -19.18
N VAL A 223 -7.39 -5.79 -18.11
CA VAL A 223 -6.29 -6.75 -17.96
C VAL A 223 -6.62 -7.92 -17.04
N ALA A 224 -7.77 -7.88 -16.36
CA ALA A 224 -8.24 -8.97 -15.52
C ALA A 224 -8.74 -10.14 -16.37
N ASP A 225 -8.55 -11.38 -15.90
CA ASP A 225 -9.11 -12.58 -16.54
C ASP A 225 -10.64 -12.59 -16.47
N GLU A 226 -11.21 -12.09 -15.36
CA GLU A 226 -12.67 -12.01 -15.18
C GLU A 226 -13.04 -10.86 -14.24
N VAL A 227 -14.23 -10.28 -14.47
CA VAL A 227 -14.84 -9.30 -13.56
C VAL A 227 -15.82 -10.00 -12.66
N ILE A 228 -15.65 -9.85 -11.35
CA ILE A 228 -16.52 -10.43 -10.32
C ILE A 228 -17.47 -9.38 -9.74
N GLY A 229 -18.31 -9.78 -8.76
CA GLY A 229 -19.28 -8.87 -8.13
C GLY A 229 -18.63 -7.64 -7.47
N HIS A 230 -19.46 -6.61 -7.27
CA HIS A 230 -19.06 -5.35 -6.63
C HIS A 230 -18.56 -5.58 -5.19
N HIS A 231 -17.64 -4.75 -4.71
CA HIS A 231 -17.09 -4.90 -3.35
C HIS A 231 -18.18 -4.75 -2.27
N ASP A 232 -19.16 -3.83 -2.45
CA ASP A 232 -20.30 -3.62 -1.53
C ASP A 232 -21.27 -4.80 -1.50
N GLU A 233 -21.15 -5.73 -2.44
CA GLU A 233 -22.00 -6.90 -2.56
C GLU A 233 -21.28 -8.20 -2.17
N ASP A 234 -20.20 -8.11 -1.41
CA ASP A 234 -19.37 -9.27 -1.07
C ASP A 234 -18.81 -10.02 -2.29
N GLY A 235 -18.49 -9.31 -3.39
CA GLY A 235 -18.10 -9.90 -4.66
C GLY A 235 -17.00 -10.96 -4.55
N VAL A 236 -15.89 -10.62 -3.86
CA VAL A 236 -14.78 -11.55 -3.61
C VAL A 236 -15.24 -12.75 -2.77
N ALA A 237 -16.00 -12.53 -1.70
CA ALA A 237 -16.44 -13.62 -0.83
C ALA A 237 -17.41 -14.57 -1.55
N ARG A 238 -18.33 -14.06 -2.38
CA ARG A 238 -19.23 -14.88 -3.22
C ARG A 238 -18.45 -15.70 -4.25
N PHE A 239 -17.47 -15.08 -4.92
CA PHE A 239 -16.59 -15.76 -5.87
C PHE A 239 -15.84 -16.89 -5.19
N LEU A 240 -15.18 -16.65 -4.05
CA LEU A 240 -14.42 -17.66 -3.32
C LEU A 240 -15.31 -18.83 -2.85
N ARG A 241 -16.53 -18.54 -2.35
CA ARG A 241 -17.47 -19.60 -1.98
C ARG A 241 -17.81 -20.50 -3.16
N LYS A 242 -18.12 -19.91 -4.32
CA LYS A 242 -18.42 -20.67 -5.54
C LYS A 242 -17.21 -21.44 -6.06
N ARG A 243 -16.05 -20.79 -6.12
CA ARG A 243 -14.80 -21.36 -6.68
C ARG A 243 -14.29 -22.56 -5.90
N PHE A 244 -14.43 -22.52 -4.57
CA PHE A 244 -13.90 -23.54 -3.66
C PHE A 244 -14.98 -24.36 -2.95
N ASP A 245 -16.24 -24.26 -3.36
CA ASP A 245 -17.38 -24.97 -2.76
C ASP A 245 -17.40 -24.80 -1.21
N LEU A 246 -17.32 -23.53 -0.76
CA LEU A 246 -17.32 -23.17 0.66
C LEU A 246 -18.78 -22.96 1.11
N ALA A 247 -19.30 -23.90 1.83
CA ALA A 247 -20.65 -23.83 2.40
C ALA A 247 -20.73 -22.92 3.63
#